data_1e8bfdf46f822f1c47f82bef71821386
#
_entry.id   1e8bfdf46f822f1c47f82bef71821386
#
_cell.length_a   1.000
_cell.length_b   1.000
_cell.length_c   1.000
_cell.angle_alpha   90.00
_cell.angle_beta   90.00
_cell.angle_gamma   90.00
#
_symmetry.space_group_name_H-M   'P 1'
#
loop_
_entity.id
_entity.type
_entity.pdbx_description
1 polymer ?
#
loop_
_entity_poly.entity_id
_entity_poly.type
_entity_poly.pdbx_seq_one_letter_code
_entity_poly.pdbx_strand_id
1 'polypeptide(L)'
;RNETEADDPATGIPYSLLALKRMYAEWDAAVGDGWPTIYLGNHDQPRMVSRFGSDAPEWRDLSAKMLTMFLLTMRGTPYWLAGDELGMTNIRFTRIEEYDDIDTRNHYRKLLREGGDTEQFLREQQEIGRDNARTPYQWDGTLYAGFSTAKPWLRVNPNHTEVNAARELCDPDSVLNFFRRVVTLRKEHPDLVYGSFRLVDADNPQVFAYLREGTGRNYL
;
A
#
# COMPACT_ATOMS: atom_id res chain seq x y z
N ARG A 1 21.63 4.70 15.76
CA ARG A 1 20.28 4.64 15.14
C ARG A 1 19.70 3.32 15.58
N ASN A 2 18.52 3.33 16.22
CA ASN A 2 17.81 2.11 16.55
C ASN A 2 17.31 1.52 15.22
N GLU A 3 17.44 0.20 15.06
CA GLU A 3 17.08 -0.56 13.84
C GLU A 3 15.56 -0.53 13.49
N THR A 4 14.77 0.32 14.15
CA THR A 4 13.31 0.43 14.04
C THR A 4 12.82 1.66 13.24
N GLU A 5 13.71 2.51 12.77
CA GLU A 5 13.36 3.72 12.02
C GLU A 5 13.91 3.63 10.59
N ALA A 6 13.18 2.99 9.68
CA ALA A 6 13.41 3.13 8.26
C ALA A 6 12.80 4.46 7.77
N ASP A 7 13.48 5.16 6.88
CA ASP A 7 12.94 6.35 6.25
C ASP A 7 11.77 5.95 5.33
N ASP A 8 10.66 6.71 5.37
CA ASP A 8 9.61 6.56 4.36
C ASP A 8 10.22 6.92 2.99
N PRO A 9 10.31 5.98 2.07
CA PRO A 9 10.99 6.20 0.80
C PRO A 9 10.33 7.30 -0.05
N ALA A 10 9.05 7.60 0.18
CA ALA A 10 8.32 8.64 -0.54
C ALA A 10 8.59 10.05 -0.03
N THR A 11 9.00 10.21 1.21
CA THR A 11 9.17 11.53 1.85
C THR A 11 10.57 11.77 2.37
N GLY A 12 11.40 10.72 2.49
CA GLY A 12 12.71 10.78 3.15
C GLY A 12 12.64 11.07 4.66
N ILE A 13 11.43 11.04 5.24
CA ILE A 13 11.20 11.25 6.67
C ILE A 13 11.27 9.88 7.35
N PRO A 14 11.96 9.76 8.49
CA PRO A 14 11.99 8.51 9.23
C PRO A 14 10.56 8.01 9.53
N TYR A 15 10.26 6.78 9.12
CA TYR A 15 8.97 6.17 9.44
C TYR A 15 8.90 5.93 10.95
N SER A 16 7.93 6.54 11.59
CA SER A 16 7.67 6.37 13.01
C SER A 16 6.24 5.93 13.24
N LEU A 17 6.06 4.71 13.78
CA LEU A 17 4.74 4.22 14.17
C LEU A 17 4.07 5.12 15.20
N LEU A 18 4.86 5.72 16.11
CA LEU A 18 4.34 6.67 17.08
C LEU A 18 3.83 7.95 16.42
N ALA A 19 4.53 8.46 15.42
CA ALA A 19 4.09 9.62 14.64
C ALA A 19 2.79 9.31 13.87
N LEU A 20 2.71 8.13 13.24
CA LEU A 20 1.50 7.68 12.55
C LEU A 20 0.30 7.58 13.49
N LYS A 21 0.48 6.99 14.68
CA LYS A 21 -0.57 6.89 15.70
C LYS A 21 -1.10 8.26 16.13
N ARG A 22 -0.18 9.20 16.42
CA ARG A 22 -0.54 10.57 16.82
C ARG A 22 -1.30 11.28 15.70
N MET A 23 -0.76 11.24 14.49
CA MET A 23 -1.40 11.84 13.31
C MET A 23 -2.82 11.31 13.12
N TYR A 24 -3.00 10.00 13.26
CA TYR A 24 -4.32 9.37 13.09
C TYR A 24 -5.30 9.80 14.18
N ALA A 25 -4.87 9.83 15.45
CA ALA A 25 -5.70 10.25 16.58
C ALA A 25 -6.08 11.73 16.49
N GLU A 26 -5.12 12.59 16.14
CA GLU A 26 -5.34 14.03 15.95
C GLU A 26 -6.29 14.30 14.78
N TRP A 27 -6.11 13.56 13.68
CA TRP A 27 -6.95 13.69 12.50
C TRP A 27 -8.40 13.23 12.76
N ASP A 28 -8.58 12.07 13.42
CA ASP A 28 -9.92 11.58 13.79
C ASP A 28 -10.63 12.57 14.72
N ALA A 29 -9.92 13.13 15.70
CA ALA A 29 -10.43 14.17 16.59
C ALA A 29 -10.79 15.45 15.84
N ALA A 30 -9.98 15.88 14.88
CA ALA A 30 -10.22 17.08 14.09
C ALA A 30 -11.42 16.93 13.13
N VAL A 31 -11.65 15.73 12.61
CA VAL A 31 -12.83 15.43 11.77
C VAL A 31 -14.11 15.45 12.60
N GLY A 32 -14.06 15.09 13.88
CA GLY A 32 -15.21 15.08 14.78
C GLY A 32 -16.40 14.30 14.21
N ASP A 33 -17.56 14.95 14.09
CA ASP A 33 -18.77 14.35 13.50
C ASP A 33 -18.73 14.21 11.97
N GLY A 34 -17.67 14.72 11.32
CA GLY A 34 -17.47 14.58 9.88
C GLY A 34 -17.15 13.15 9.49
N TRP A 35 -17.11 12.93 8.17
CA TRP A 35 -16.81 11.59 7.61
C TRP A 35 -15.48 11.59 6.85
N PRO A 36 -14.44 10.90 7.37
CA PRO A 36 -13.14 10.90 6.75
C PRO A 36 -13.05 9.95 5.54
N THR A 37 -12.10 10.19 4.66
CA THR A 37 -11.61 9.23 3.68
C THR A 37 -10.25 8.72 4.12
N ILE A 38 -9.99 7.44 3.91
CA ILE A 38 -8.74 6.80 4.29
C ILE A 38 -8.18 5.99 3.13
N TYR A 39 -6.87 6.02 2.94
CA TYR A 39 -6.16 5.22 1.94
C TYR A 39 -4.69 5.03 2.36
N LEU A 40 -4.06 3.98 1.85
CA LEU A 40 -2.64 3.71 2.03
C LEU A 40 -1.85 3.83 0.72
N GLY A 41 -2.55 3.87 -0.40
CA GLY A 41 -1.94 4.00 -1.73
C GLY A 41 -2.88 4.65 -2.73
N ASN A 42 -2.30 5.22 -3.77
CA ASN A 42 -3.00 5.73 -4.95
C ASN A 42 -2.06 5.68 -6.16
N HIS A 43 -2.54 6.11 -7.33
CA HIS A 43 -1.77 6.10 -8.59
C HIS A 43 -0.56 7.04 -8.63
N ASP A 44 -0.36 7.88 -7.62
CA ASP A 44 0.77 8.80 -7.48
C ASP A 44 1.74 8.41 -6.36
N GLN A 45 1.57 7.23 -5.79
CA GLN A 45 2.40 6.72 -4.69
C GLN A 45 2.87 5.29 -5.00
N PRO A 46 3.93 4.79 -4.37
CA PRO A 46 4.34 3.40 -4.50
C PRO A 46 3.28 2.45 -3.92
N ARG A 47 3.35 1.17 -4.26
CA ARG A 47 2.46 0.13 -3.73
C ARG A 47 2.52 0.08 -2.20
N MET A 48 1.36 -0.04 -1.54
CA MET A 48 1.27 0.03 -0.09
C MET A 48 2.11 -1.04 0.63
N VAL A 49 2.20 -2.24 0.08
CA VAL A 49 3.01 -3.34 0.68
C VAL A 49 4.48 -2.98 0.65
N SER A 50 5.00 -2.46 -0.47
CA SER A 50 6.40 -2.05 -0.60
C SER A 50 6.74 -0.82 0.24
N ARG A 51 5.76 0.05 0.49
CA ARG A 51 5.95 1.30 1.25
C ARG A 51 5.85 1.10 2.76
N PHE A 52 4.84 0.38 3.23
CA PHE A 52 4.47 0.31 4.66
C PHE A 52 4.68 -1.07 5.26
N GLY A 53 4.98 -2.08 4.46
CA GLY A 53 5.23 -3.44 4.87
C GLY A 53 6.57 -3.96 4.40
N SER A 54 6.65 -5.27 4.23
CA SER A 54 7.76 -5.93 3.57
C SER A 54 7.24 -6.65 2.34
N ASP A 55 7.83 -6.39 1.19
CA ASP A 55 7.54 -7.08 -0.07
C ASP A 55 8.50 -8.24 -0.37
N ALA A 56 9.35 -8.59 0.61
CA ALA A 56 10.11 -9.83 0.56
C ALA A 56 9.13 -11.03 0.48
N PRO A 57 9.41 -12.03 -0.36
CA PRO A 57 8.46 -13.12 -0.64
C PRO A 57 7.86 -13.78 0.60
N GLU A 58 8.67 -13.98 1.64
CA GLU A 58 8.28 -14.61 2.90
C GLU A 58 7.36 -13.74 3.77
N TRP A 59 7.37 -12.41 3.59
CA TRP A 59 6.62 -11.46 4.41
C TRP A 59 5.52 -10.71 3.66
N ARG A 60 5.52 -10.76 2.33
CA ARG A 60 4.59 -10.03 1.47
C ARG A 60 3.13 -10.26 1.86
N ASP A 61 2.72 -11.52 1.97
CA ASP A 61 1.32 -11.88 2.25
C ASP A 61 0.89 -11.42 3.63
N LEU A 62 1.73 -11.56 4.63
CA LEU A 62 1.45 -11.10 6.00
C LEU A 62 1.36 -9.58 6.05
N SER A 63 2.27 -8.88 5.37
CA SER A 63 2.24 -7.41 5.26
C SER A 63 0.97 -6.93 4.56
N ALA A 64 0.59 -7.53 3.42
CA ALA A 64 -0.61 -7.18 2.69
C ALA A 64 -1.89 -7.41 3.54
N LYS A 65 -1.97 -8.53 4.25
CA LYS A 65 -3.11 -8.83 5.16
C LYS A 65 -3.16 -7.87 6.33
N MET A 66 -2.03 -7.53 6.94
CA MET A 66 -1.95 -6.54 8.03
C MET A 66 -2.45 -5.17 7.56
N LEU A 67 -1.98 -4.68 6.41
CA LEU A 67 -2.40 -3.39 5.85
C LEU A 67 -3.87 -3.41 5.43
N THR A 68 -4.37 -4.53 4.91
CA THR A 68 -5.79 -4.75 4.61
C THR A 68 -6.64 -4.64 5.87
N MET A 69 -6.25 -5.35 6.93
CA MET A 69 -6.95 -5.30 8.21
C MET A 69 -6.99 -3.87 8.74
N PHE A 70 -5.84 -3.19 8.78
CA PHE A 70 -5.73 -1.81 9.23
C PHE A 70 -6.69 -0.90 8.44
N LEU A 71 -6.57 -0.85 7.10
CA LEU A 71 -7.34 0.08 6.28
C LEU A 71 -8.85 -0.19 6.36
N LEU A 72 -9.27 -1.45 6.35
CA LEU A 72 -10.69 -1.82 6.32
C LEU A 72 -11.38 -1.83 7.70
N THR A 73 -10.64 -1.72 8.79
CA THR A 73 -11.22 -1.62 10.14
C THR A 73 -11.16 -0.22 10.72
N MET A 74 -10.49 0.72 10.06
CA MET A 74 -10.48 2.14 10.45
C MET A 74 -11.81 2.83 10.15
N ARG A 75 -12.09 3.92 10.88
CA ARG A 75 -13.26 4.79 10.65
C ARG A 75 -13.12 5.53 9.32
N GLY A 76 -14.20 5.61 8.56
CA GLY A 76 -14.24 6.38 7.30
C GLY A 76 -14.47 5.52 6.06
N THR A 77 -14.42 6.14 4.89
CA THR A 77 -14.52 5.46 3.60
C THR A 77 -13.13 5.02 3.15
N PRO A 78 -12.84 3.70 3.09
CA PRO A 78 -11.58 3.23 2.57
C PRO A 78 -11.55 3.37 1.04
N TYR A 79 -10.51 4.04 0.52
CA TYR A 79 -10.18 4.06 -0.89
C TYR A 79 -9.13 2.99 -1.16
N TRP A 80 -9.38 2.16 -2.14
CA TRP A 80 -8.58 0.98 -2.46
C TRP A 80 -8.02 1.10 -3.87
N LEU A 81 -6.71 0.96 -4.02
CA LEU A 81 -6.07 0.92 -5.32
C LEU A 81 -6.12 -0.50 -5.88
N ALA A 82 -6.59 -0.67 -7.12
CA ALA A 82 -6.63 -1.98 -7.78
C ALA A 82 -5.25 -2.66 -7.76
N GLY A 83 -5.24 -3.91 -7.31
CA GLY A 83 -4.04 -4.74 -7.13
C GLY A 83 -3.51 -4.79 -5.68
N ASP A 84 -3.93 -3.88 -4.81
CA ASP A 84 -3.54 -3.94 -3.40
C ASP A 84 -4.21 -5.13 -2.69
N GLU A 85 -5.39 -5.56 -3.16
CA GLU A 85 -6.09 -6.78 -2.71
C GLU A 85 -5.37 -8.08 -3.08
N LEU A 86 -4.41 -8.02 -4.02
CA LEU A 86 -3.50 -9.12 -4.36
C LEU A 86 -2.15 -8.98 -3.65
N GLY A 87 -1.93 -7.91 -2.91
CA GLY A 87 -0.60 -7.57 -2.40
C GLY A 87 0.42 -7.33 -3.52
N MET A 88 0.01 -6.68 -4.63
CA MET A 88 0.94 -6.25 -5.67
C MET A 88 2.02 -5.35 -5.09
N THR A 89 3.25 -5.51 -5.55
CA THR A 89 4.44 -4.82 -5.05
C THR A 89 5.00 -3.86 -6.09
N ASN A 90 5.95 -3.02 -5.69
CA ASN A 90 6.73 -2.22 -6.62
C ASN A 90 7.44 -3.11 -7.64
N ILE A 91 7.47 -2.67 -8.90
CA ILE A 91 8.20 -3.36 -9.96
C ILE A 91 9.69 -3.03 -9.95
N ARG A 92 10.06 -1.86 -9.41
CA ARG A 92 11.46 -1.37 -9.32
C ARG A 92 12.15 -1.35 -10.69
N PHE A 93 11.65 -0.54 -11.60
CA PHE A 93 12.31 -0.31 -12.90
C PHE A 93 13.76 0.15 -12.72
N THR A 94 14.67 -0.43 -13.48
CA THR A 94 16.11 -0.18 -13.34
C THR A 94 16.68 0.81 -14.36
N ARG A 95 15.89 1.14 -15.39
CA ARG A 95 16.32 2.02 -16.50
C ARG A 95 15.25 3.06 -16.77
N ILE A 96 15.68 4.26 -17.16
CA ILE A 96 14.76 5.38 -17.41
C ILE A 96 13.76 5.09 -18.55
N GLU A 97 14.14 4.27 -19.53
CA GLU A 97 13.29 3.92 -20.67
C GLU A 97 12.08 3.08 -20.26
N GLU A 98 12.13 2.44 -19.10
CA GLU A 98 11.03 1.63 -18.56
C GLU A 98 9.95 2.47 -17.88
N TYR A 99 10.27 3.70 -17.45
CA TYR A 99 9.31 4.64 -16.89
C TYR A 99 8.52 5.34 -17.99
N ASP A 100 7.23 5.54 -17.77
CA ASP A 100 6.36 6.35 -18.65
C ASP A 100 5.93 7.67 -17.98
N ASP A 101 6.15 7.78 -16.68
CA ASP A 101 5.89 8.99 -15.92
C ASP A 101 6.71 10.18 -16.43
N ILE A 102 6.00 11.23 -16.85
CA ILE A 102 6.60 12.39 -17.49
C ILE A 102 7.51 13.18 -16.53
N ASP A 103 7.15 13.26 -15.26
CA ASP A 103 7.94 13.99 -14.26
C ASP A 103 9.24 13.25 -13.97
N THR A 104 9.18 11.92 -13.80
CA THR A 104 10.37 11.07 -13.63
C THR A 104 11.33 11.22 -14.82
N ARG A 105 10.81 11.14 -16.05
CA ARG A 105 11.61 11.30 -17.27
C ARG A 105 12.21 12.71 -17.41
N ASN A 106 11.46 13.75 -17.07
CA ASN A 106 11.92 15.12 -17.14
C ASN A 106 12.98 15.43 -16.08
N HIS A 107 12.81 14.93 -14.86
CA HIS A 107 13.79 15.10 -13.78
C HIS A 107 15.10 14.38 -14.13
N TYR A 108 15.02 13.14 -14.61
CA TYR A 108 16.21 12.41 -15.08
C TYR A 108 16.98 13.18 -16.15
N ARG A 109 16.28 13.71 -17.18
CA ARG A 109 16.91 14.51 -18.25
C ARG A 109 17.55 15.80 -17.70
N LYS A 110 16.94 16.42 -16.70
CA LYS A 110 17.49 17.59 -16.03
C LYS A 110 18.79 17.23 -15.31
N LEU A 111 18.77 16.18 -14.48
CA LEU A 111 19.97 15.69 -13.77
C LEU A 111 21.09 15.36 -14.74
N LEU A 112 20.79 14.67 -15.84
CA LEU A 112 21.80 14.33 -16.85
C LEU A 112 22.47 15.57 -17.46
N ARG A 113 21.70 16.65 -17.73
CA ARG A 113 22.24 17.91 -18.25
C ARG A 113 23.07 18.67 -17.24
N GLU A 114 22.73 18.58 -15.95
CA GLU A 114 23.37 19.29 -14.84
C GLU A 114 24.55 18.51 -14.24
N GLY A 115 24.83 17.29 -14.73
CA GLY A 115 25.89 16.43 -14.20
C GLY A 115 25.55 15.83 -12.82
N GLY A 116 24.24 15.71 -12.51
CA GLY A 116 23.76 15.11 -11.28
C GLY A 116 23.83 13.58 -11.27
N ASP A 117 23.61 12.97 -10.12
CA ASP A 117 23.64 11.51 -9.93
C ASP A 117 22.34 10.85 -10.42
N THR A 118 22.35 10.40 -11.67
CA THR A 118 21.22 9.72 -12.29
C THR A 118 21.04 8.27 -11.78
N GLU A 119 22.09 7.65 -11.27
CA GLU A 119 21.99 6.30 -10.70
C GLU A 119 21.33 6.34 -9.34
N GLN A 120 21.69 7.29 -8.49
CA GLN A 120 21.00 7.51 -7.22
C GLN A 120 19.53 7.83 -7.46
N PHE A 121 19.23 8.72 -8.39
CA PHE A 121 17.85 9.05 -8.76
C PHE A 121 17.05 7.80 -9.17
N LEU A 122 17.60 6.91 -10.00
CA LEU A 122 16.92 5.68 -10.38
C LEU A 122 16.69 4.74 -9.19
N ARG A 123 17.67 4.62 -8.29
CA ARG A 123 17.48 3.85 -7.03
C ARG A 123 16.34 4.41 -6.18
N GLU A 124 16.24 5.72 -6.06
CA GLU A 124 15.13 6.37 -5.37
C GLU A 124 13.79 6.07 -6.07
N GLN A 125 13.75 6.19 -7.41
CA GLN A 125 12.53 5.92 -8.17
C GLN A 125 12.06 4.45 -8.10
N GLN A 126 12.94 3.49 -7.83
CA GLN A 126 12.55 2.11 -7.58
C GLN A 126 11.63 2.01 -6.34
N GLU A 127 11.83 2.86 -5.35
CA GLU A 127 11.03 2.85 -4.13
C GLU A 127 9.83 3.81 -4.20
N ILE A 128 10.03 5.03 -4.75
CA ILE A 128 9.01 6.08 -4.68
C ILE A 128 8.29 6.36 -6.01
N GLY A 129 8.80 5.84 -7.13
CA GLY A 129 8.28 6.17 -8.46
C GLY A 129 6.81 5.78 -8.63
N ARG A 130 6.02 6.71 -9.21
CA ARG A 130 4.57 6.55 -9.42
C ARG A 130 4.22 5.35 -10.30
N ASP A 131 5.05 5.03 -11.28
CA ASP A 131 4.81 3.93 -12.21
C ASP A 131 4.84 2.54 -11.53
N ASN A 132 5.38 2.44 -10.31
CA ASN A 132 5.24 1.23 -9.50
C ASN A 132 3.76 0.86 -9.25
N ALA A 133 2.90 1.85 -9.02
CA ALA A 133 1.47 1.65 -8.79
C ALA A 133 0.65 1.50 -10.07
N ARG A 134 1.22 1.90 -11.21
CA ARG A 134 0.53 1.97 -12.52
C ARG A 134 0.79 0.77 -13.42
N THR A 135 1.53 -0.23 -12.94
CA THR A 135 1.76 -1.48 -13.67
C THR A 135 0.46 -2.20 -13.95
N PRO A 136 0.38 -2.98 -15.05
CA PRO A 136 -0.80 -3.77 -15.36
C PRO A 136 -1.27 -4.64 -14.19
N TYR A 137 -2.59 -4.73 -14.01
CA TYR A 137 -3.20 -5.63 -13.02
C TYR A 137 -2.87 -7.09 -13.35
N GLN A 138 -2.56 -7.86 -12.33
CA GLN A 138 -2.09 -9.24 -12.48
C GLN A 138 -3.29 -10.21 -12.38
N TRP A 139 -3.96 -10.47 -13.52
CA TRP A 139 -5.10 -11.38 -13.58
C TRP A 139 -4.69 -12.84 -13.45
N ASP A 140 -3.61 -13.23 -14.15
CA ASP A 140 -3.11 -14.60 -14.15
C ASP A 140 -1.58 -14.67 -14.40
N GLY A 141 -1.02 -15.88 -14.42
CA GLY A 141 0.40 -16.12 -14.66
C GLY A 141 0.82 -16.17 -16.13
N THR A 142 -0.05 -15.83 -17.09
CA THR A 142 0.24 -15.85 -18.53
C THR A 142 1.00 -14.62 -18.99
N LEU A 143 1.43 -14.64 -20.26
CA LEU A 143 2.08 -13.47 -20.87
C LEU A 143 1.20 -12.22 -20.68
N TYR A 144 1.82 -11.13 -20.24
CA TYR A 144 1.15 -9.88 -19.88
C TYR A 144 0.11 -10.00 -18.76
N ALA A 145 0.25 -11.03 -17.92
CA ALA A 145 -0.58 -11.26 -16.73
C ALA A 145 -2.09 -11.34 -17.02
N GLY A 146 -2.49 -11.83 -18.20
CA GLY A 146 -3.90 -11.81 -18.61
C GLY A 146 -4.48 -10.41 -18.80
N PHE A 147 -3.69 -9.35 -18.64
CA PHE A 147 -4.14 -7.96 -18.74
C PHE A 147 -4.38 -7.53 -20.20
N SER A 148 -3.56 -8.01 -21.13
CA SER A 148 -3.62 -7.64 -22.53
C SER A 148 -3.13 -8.76 -23.43
N THR A 149 -3.59 -8.78 -24.68
CA THR A 149 -3.06 -9.64 -25.76
C THR A 149 -1.87 -9.02 -26.49
N ALA A 150 -1.59 -7.74 -26.26
CA ALA A 150 -0.45 -7.00 -26.80
C ALA A 150 0.42 -6.47 -25.66
N LYS A 151 1.68 -6.10 -25.98
CA LYS A 151 2.61 -5.54 -25.00
C LYS A 151 2.00 -4.29 -24.35
N PRO A 152 1.81 -4.29 -23.01
CA PRO A 152 1.34 -3.12 -22.29
C PRO A 152 2.34 -1.95 -22.36
N TRP A 153 1.84 -0.72 -22.17
CA TRP A 153 2.67 0.50 -22.16
C TRP A 153 3.66 0.54 -20.98
N LEU A 154 3.28 0.00 -19.81
CA LEU A 154 4.21 -0.34 -18.74
C LEU A 154 4.42 -1.85 -18.70
N ARG A 155 5.62 -2.26 -18.34
CA ARG A 155 5.94 -3.68 -18.17
C ARG A 155 5.17 -4.27 -17.00
N VAL A 156 4.67 -5.49 -17.18
CA VAL A 156 4.08 -6.29 -16.10
C VAL A 156 5.15 -6.61 -15.05
N ASN A 157 4.79 -6.56 -13.78
CA ASN A 157 5.68 -6.97 -12.70
C ASN A 157 6.05 -8.45 -12.88
N PRO A 158 7.33 -8.82 -12.86
CA PRO A 158 7.78 -10.20 -13.07
C PRO A 158 7.18 -11.21 -12.08
N ASN A 159 6.76 -10.75 -10.91
CA ASN A 159 6.15 -11.61 -9.89
C ASN A 159 4.71 -12.06 -10.21
N HIS A 160 4.14 -11.65 -11.35
CA HIS A 160 2.78 -12.03 -11.76
C HIS A 160 2.55 -13.52 -11.88
N THR A 161 3.60 -14.32 -12.06
CA THR A 161 3.52 -15.78 -12.05
C THR A 161 3.12 -16.34 -10.68
N GLU A 162 3.43 -15.61 -9.62
CA GLU A 162 3.15 -15.98 -8.23
C GLU A 162 2.02 -15.15 -7.62
N VAL A 163 1.99 -13.86 -7.93
CA VAL A 163 1.04 -12.88 -7.39
C VAL A 163 0.02 -12.56 -8.48
N ASN A 164 -1.12 -13.21 -8.47
CA ASN A 164 -2.18 -12.94 -9.45
C ASN A 164 -3.56 -13.41 -8.96
N ALA A 165 -4.60 -12.81 -9.51
CA ALA A 165 -5.97 -13.06 -9.11
C ALA A 165 -6.41 -14.52 -9.29
N ALA A 166 -6.04 -15.15 -10.42
CA ALA A 166 -6.45 -16.52 -10.72
C ALA A 166 -5.89 -17.52 -9.69
N ARG A 167 -4.62 -17.36 -9.32
CA ARG A 167 -3.97 -18.20 -8.31
C ARG A 167 -4.56 -17.96 -6.93
N GLU A 168 -4.72 -16.70 -6.55
CA GLU A 168 -5.20 -16.32 -5.22
C GLU A 168 -6.67 -16.67 -4.98
N LEU A 169 -7.50 -16.69 -6.04
CA LEU A 169 -8.88 -17.16 -5.93
C LEU A 169 -8.97 -18.63 -5.51
N CYS A 170 -8.00 -19.45 -5.89
CA CYS A 170 -7.95 -20.88 -5.58
C CYS A 170 -7.36 -21.18 -4.19
N ASP A 171 -6.67 -20.23 -3.56
CA ASP A 171 -6.04 -20.39 -2.25
C ASP A 171 -6.90 -19.70 -1.17
N PRO A 172 -7.55 -20.46 -0.26
CA PRO A 172 -8.38 -19.89 0.80
C PRO A 172 -7.61 -18.97 1.76
N ASP A 173 -6.29 -19.13 1.86
CA ASP A 173 -5.43 -18.34 2.72
C ASP A 173 -4.72 -17.19 2.00
N SER A 174 -4.99 -16.96 0.73
CA SER A 174 -4.42 -15.87 -0.06
C SER A 174 -4.76 -14.47 0.49
N VAL A 175 -4.04 -13.47 0.00
CA VAL A 175 -4.31 -12.06 0.28
C VAL A 175 -5.69 -11.66 -0.22
N LEU A 176 -6.07 -12.05 -1.45
CA LEU A 176 -7.36 -11.75 -2.05
C LEU A 176 -8.53 -12.32 -1.24
N ASN A 177 -8.45 -13.59 -0.85
CA ASN A 177 -9.52 -14.21 -0.07
C ASN A 177 -9.57 -13.65 1.36
N PHE A 178 -8.45 -13.26 1.94
CA PHE A 178 -8.42 -12.50 3.18
C PHE A 178 -9.10 -11.14 3.03
N PHE A 179 -8.75 -10.36 2.00
CA PHE A 179 -9.40 -9.09 1.68
C PHE A 179 -10.93 -9.24 1.58
N ARG A 180 -11.42 -10.24 0.84
CA ARG A 180 -12.86 -10.51 0.70
C ARG A 180 -13.52 -10.79 2.06
N ARG A 181 -12.87 -11.56 2.94
CA ARG A 181 -13.38 -11.83 4.30
C ARG A 181 -13.46 -10.56 5.13
N VAL A 182 -12.43 -9.69 5.09
CA VAL A 182 -12.44 -8.44 5.86
C VAL A 182 -13.48 -7.45 5.33
N VAL A 183 -13.68 -7.38 4.00
CA VAL A 183 -14.75 -6.58 3.39
C VAL A 183 -16.13 -7.08 3.86
N THR A 184 -16.34 -8.40 3.90
CA THR A 184 -17.58 -9.00 4.41
C THR A 184 -17.77 -8.66 5.89
N LEU A 185 -16.73 -8.86 6.71
CA LEU A 185 -16.74 -8.51 8.13
C LEU A 185 -17.16 -7.05 8.35
N ARG A 186 -16.54 -6.12 7.62
CA ARG A 186 -16.88 -4.69 7.70
C ARG A 186 -18.33 -4.40 7.35
N LYS A 187 -18.89 -5.10 6.34
CA LYS A 187 -20.29 -4.94 5.92
C LYS A 187 -21.29 -5.50 6.95
N GLU A 188 -20.96 -6.62 7.56
CA GLU A 188 -21.80 -7.29 8.55
C GLU A 188 -21.76 -6.63 9.94
N HIS A 189 -20.74 -5.80 10.18
CA HIS A 189 -20.52 -5.13 11.47
C HIS A 189 -20.49 -3.60 11.31
N PRO A 190 -21.66 -2.93 11.37
CA PRO A 190 -21.77 -1.49 11.24
C PRO A 190 -20.90 -0.70 12.23
N ASP A 191 -20.62 -1.25 13.40
CA ASP A 191 -19.73 -0.62 14.38
C ASP A 191 -18.28 -0.49 13.88
N LEU A 192 -17.82 -1.34 12.95
CA LEU A 192 -16.54 -1.15 12.24
C LEU A 192 -16.58 0.04 11.26
N VAL A 193 -17.76 0.39 10.78
CA VAL A 193 -17.95 1.53 9.88
C VAL A 193 -18.15 2.82 10.68
N TYR A 194 -19.15 2.84 11.56
CA TYR A 194 -19.66 4.05 12.22
C TYR A 194 -19.17 4.25 13.65
N GLY A 195 -18.62 3.21 14.28
CA GLY A 195 -18.12 3.28 15.66
C GLY A 195 -17.00 4.33 15.80
N SER A 196 -16.84 4.87 17.00
CA SER A 196 -15.75 5.79 17.31
C SER A 196 -14.39 5.08 17.25
N PHE A 197 -13.35 5.85 17.01
CA PHE A 197 -11.97 5.38 17.08
C PHE A 197 -11.36 5.79 18.41
N ARG A 198 -10.66 4.86 19.07
CA ARG A 198 -9.87 5.16 20.26
C ARG A 198 -8.53 4.42 20.23
N LEU A 199 -7.45 5.20 20.21
CA LEU A 199 -6.11 4.66 20.26
C LEU A 199 -5.85 3.97 21.61
N VAL A 200 -5.26 2.78 21.59
CA VAL A 200 -4.83 2.02 22.75
C VAL A 200 -3.33 1.84 22.67
N ASP A 201 -2.66 1.83 23.83
CA ASP A 201 -1.20 1.65 23.90
C ASP A 201 -0.44 2.63 22.98
N ALA A 202 -0.73 3.93 23.18
CA ALA A 202 -0.27 4.99 22.29
C ALA A 202 1.24 5.06 22.16
N ASP A 203 1.97 4.75 23.24
CA ASP A 203 3.43 4.88 23.32
C ASP A 203 4.20 3.62 22.90
N ASN A 204 3.52 2.57 22.48
CA ASN A 204 4.17 1.35 22.00
C ASN A 204 4.72 1.57 20.57
N PRO A 205 6.03 1.45 20.35
CA PRO A 205 6.63 1.71 19.05
C PRO A 205 6.46 0.55 18.05
N GLN A 206 5.92 -0.60 18.47
CA GLN A 206 5.87 -1.82 17.66
C GLN A 206 4.45 -2.23 17.29
N VAL A 207 3.44 -1.80 18.06
CA VAL A 207 2.04 -2.23 17.89
C VAL A 207 1.14 -1.02 17.70
N PHE A 208 0.32 -1.03 16.65
CA PHE A 208 -0.79 -0.09 16.49
C PHE A 208 -2.07 -0.78 16.97
N ALA A 209 -2.44 -0.53 18.22
CA ALA A 209 -3.67 -1.05 18.81
C ALA A 209 -4.72 0.06 18.92
N TYR A 210 -5.96 -0.24 18.59
CA TYR A 210 -7.08 0.69 18.68
C TYR A 210 -8.39 -0.04 18.90
N LEU A 211 -9.32 0.65 19.51
CA LEU A 211 -10.71 0.21 19.65
C LEU A 211 -11.60 0.90 18.63
N ARG A 212 -12.54 0.14 18.10
CA ARG A 212 -13.72 0.64 17.40
C ARG A 212 -14.90 0.39 18.34
N GLU A 213 -15.46 1.49 18.86
CA GLU A 213 -16.50 1.45 19.88
C GLU A 213 -17.84 1.85 19.26
N GLY A 214 -18.77 0.91 19.22
CA GLY A 214 -20.11 1.07 18.66
C GLY A 214 -21.20 0.86 19.69
N THR A 215 -22.45 0.91 19.23
CA THR A 215 -23.62 0.67 20.10
C THR A 215 -23.89 -0.80 20.33
N GLY A 216 -23.39 -1.68 19.46
CA GLY A 216 -23.61 -3.13 19.53
C GLY A 216 -22.40 -3.89 20.05
N ARG A 217 -21.24 -3.61 19.52
CA ARG A 217 -19.99 -4.32 19.82
C ARG A 217 -18.80 -3.38 19.79
N ASN A 218 -17.78 -3.77 20.56
CA ASN A 218 -16.46 -3.15 20.52
C ASN A 218 -15.46 -4.13 19.88
N TYR A 219 -14.56 -3.62 19.07
CA TYR A 219 -13.51 -4.38 18.40
C TYR A 219 -12.14 -3.81 18.78
N LEU A 220 -11.23 -4.70 19.17
CA LEU A 220 -9.83 -4.38 19.43
C LEU A 220 -8.97 -5.04 18.35
#